data_abfe708aaba87e2a143824f90c3e959c
#
_entry.id   abfe708aaba87e2a143824f90c3e959c
#
_cell.length_a   1.000
_cell.length_b   1.000
_cell.length_c   1.000
_cell.angle_alpha   90.00
_cell.angle_beta   90.00
_cell.angle_gamma   90.00
#
_symmetry.space_group_name_H-M   'P 1'
#
loop_
_entity.id
_entity.type
_entity.pdbx_description
1 polymer ?
#
loop_
_entity_poly.entity_id
_entity_poly.type
_entity_poly.pdbx_seq_one_letter_code
_entity_poly.pdbx_strand_id
1 'polypeptide(L)'
;MKIERSLREVEVLALELQSPLVLDGATRVGDVIREMREGGHGYALVTDDKRLAGIFTERDVLLSVLDNDAVLAQPISRHMAPDPVCVAARDPVRKVVLLMHQAGHRQIPIVDTAGQIAGCVRHKDIAEYLVNHFAAHVLNLPPDPEQTARTPEGG
;
A
#
# COMPACT_ATOMS: atom_id res chain seq x y z
N MET A 1 22.68 -8.03 -7.01
CA MET A 1 22.11 -7.05 -7.94
C MET A 1 21.87 -5.73 -7.19
N LYS A 2 22.14 -4.59 -7.79
CA LYS A 2 22.05 -3.27 -7.11
C LYS A 2 20.65 -2.97 -6.53
N ILE A 3 19.59 -3.37 -7.21
CA ILE A 3 18.19 -3.18 -6.76
C ILE A 3 17.90 -3.95 -5.47
N GLU A 4 18.35 -5.18 -5.39
CA GLU A 4 18.13 -6.03 -4.21
C GLU A 4 18.85 -5.49 -2.97
N ARG A 5 20.02 -4.92 -3.16
CA ARG A 5 20.76 -4.22 -2.10
C ARG A 5 20.03 -2.95 -1.67
N SER A 6 19.56 -2.13 -2.62
CA SER A 6 18.77 -0.94 -2.34
C SER A 6 17.53 -1.24 -1.49
N LEU A 7 16.75 -2.27 -1.86
CA LEU A 7 15.54 -2.64 -1.11
C LEU A 7 15.82 -3.15 0.31
N ARG A 8 17.04 -3.61 0.57
CA ARG A 8 17.47 -4.02 1.93
C ARG A 8 17.88 -2.86 2.81
N GLU A 9 18.41 -1.80 2.21
CA GLU A 9 18.98 -0.65 2.91
C GLU A 9 17.98 0.52 3.05
N VAL A 10 16.97 0.58 2.18
CA VAL A 10 15.95 1.64 2.21
C VAL A 10 14.87 1.32 3.24
N GLU A 11 14.68 2.24 4.17
CA GLU A 11 13.58 2.20 5.14
C GLU A 11 12.25 2.57 4.50
N VAL A 12 11.15 2.00 5.01
CA VAL A 12 9.78 2.31 4.57
C VAL A 12 9.48 3.81 4.65
N LEU A 13 10.03 4.48 5.66
CA LEU A 13 9.89 5.94 5.86
C LEU A 13 10.42 6.78 4.68
N ALA A 14 11.34 6.25 3.88
CA ALA A 14 11.92 6.95 2.74
C ALA A 14 11.04 6.90 1.48
N LEU A 15 9.94 6.14 1.50
CA LEU A 15 8.98 6.09 0.41
C LEU A 15 8.07 7.33 0.44
N GLU A 16 7.70 7.84 -0.74
CA GLU A 16 6.69 8.87 -0.87
C GLU A 16 5.29 8.23 -0.73
N LEU A 17 4.72 8.33 0.47
CA LEU A 17 3.45 7.71 0.79
C LEU A 17 2.31 8.74 0.79
N GLN A 18 1.15 8.34 0.28
CA GLN A 18 -0.09 9.10 0.47
C GLN A 18 -0.67 8.82 1.85
N SER A 19 -1.31 9.84 2.43
CA SER A 19 -2.05 9.67 3.69
C SER A 19 -3.16 8.64 3.52
N PRO A 20 -3.23 7.60 4.36
CA PRO A 20 -4.31 6.63 4.32
C PRO A 20 -5.63 7.24 4.82
N LEU A 21 -6.75 6.70 4.37
CA LEU A 21 -8.04 6.93 5.01
C LEU A 21 -8.07 6.17 6.33
N VAL A 22 -8.29 6.87 7.44
CA VAL A 22 -8.32 6.28 8.79
C VAL A 22 -9.66 6.62 9.43
N LEU A 23 -10.39 5.62 9.89
CA LEU A 23 -11.72 5.75 10.47
C LEU A 23 -11.84 4.92 11.76
N ASP A 24 -12.74 5.33 12.64
CA ASP A 24 -13.05 4.60 13.85
C ASP A 24 -13.92 3.36 13.55
N GLY A 25 -13.72 2.28 14.31
CA GLY A 25 -14.45 1.02 14.15
C GLY A 25 -15.96 1.12 14.34
N ALA A 26 -16.46 2.16 15.01
CA ALA A 26 -17.88 2.44 15.16
C ALA A 26 -18.50 3.11 13.93
N THR A 27 -17.70 3.60 12.99
CA THR A 27 -18.17 4.23 11.75
C THR A 27 -19.01 3.22 10.94
N ARG A 28 -20.14 3.69 10.40
CA ARG A 28 -21.02 2.83 9.60
C ARG A 28 -20.37 2.47 8.27
N VAL A 29 -20.56 1.24 7.80
CA VAL A 29 -20.04 0.76 6.52
C VAL A 29 -20.40 1.69 5.36
N GLY A 30 -21.64 2.18 5.30
CA GLY A 30 -22.07 3.12 4.26
C GLY A 30 -21.30 4.43 4.24
N ASP A 31 -20.96 4.95 5.41
CA ASP A 31 -20.15 6.18 5.55
C ASP A 31 -18.71 5.92 5.13
N VAL A 32 -18.14 4.77 5.51
CA VAL A 32 -16.78 4.35 5.08
C VAL A 32 -16.71 4.26 3.55
N ILE A 33 -17.69 3.62 2.90
CA ILE A 33 -17.74 3.48 1.44
C ILE A 33 -17.84 4.85 0.77
N ARG A 34 -18.65 5.75 1.31
CA ARG A 34 -18.75 7.11 0.78
C ARG A 34 -17.41 7.83 0.85
N GLU A 35 -16.71 7.78 1.98
CA GLU A 35 -15.42 8.43 2.15
C GLU A 35 -14.32 7.80 1.26
N MET A 36 -14.33 6.48 1.11
CA MET A 36 -13.45 5.80 0.16
C MET A 36 -13.66 6.32 -1.26
N ARG A 37 -14.91 6.44 -1.69
CA ARG A 37 -15.25 6.92 -3.04
C ARG A 37 -14.88 8.38 -3.25
N GLU A 38 -15.24 9.26 -2.32
CA GLU A 38 -14.99 10.70 -2.42
C GLU A 38 -13.50 11.03 -2.37
N GLY A 39 -12.74 10.31 -1.54
CA GLY A 39 -11.30 10.46 -1.41
C GLY A 39 -10.47 9.69 -2.44
N GLY A 40 -11.09 8.84 -3.28
CA GLY A 40 -10.38 7.98 -4.23
C GLY A 40 -9.53 6.91 -3.54
N HIS A 41 -9.95 6.43 -2.36
CA HIS A 41 -9.25 5.42 -1.59
C HIS A 41 -9.78 4.02 -1.90
N GLY A 42 -8.89 3.07 -2.23
CA GLY A 42 -9.24 1.67 -2.43
C GLY A 42 -9.35 0.86 -1.12
N TYR A 43 -9.05 1.49 0.02
CA TYR A 43 -9.08 0.89 1.35
C TYR A 43 -9.24 1.95 2.45
N ALA A 44 -9.63 1.50 3.62
CA ALA A 44 -9.63 2.28 4.86
C ALA A 44 -8.92 1.49 5.97
N LEU A 45 -8.12 2.16 6.77
CA LEU A 45 -7.58 1.63 8.01
C LEU A 45 -8.56 1.94 9.14
N VAL A 46 -8.83 0.94 9.96
CA VAL A 46 -9.82 1.03 11.03
C VAL A 46 -9.10 1.02 12.37
N THR A 47 -9.48 1.97 13.23
CA THR A 47 -8.92 2.09 14.59
C THR A 47 -9.92 1.69 15.64
N ASP A 48 -9.39 1.19 16.74
CA ASP A 48 -10.05 1.08 18.02
C ASP A 48 -9.15 1.74 19.07
N ASP A 49 -9.70 2.69 19.83
CA ASP A 49 -8.94 3.50 20.80
C ASP A 49 -7.61 4.04 20.21
N LYS A 50 -7.68 4.64 19.02
CA LYS A 50 -6.56 5.21 18.24
C LYS A 50 -5.50 4.21 17.75
N ARG A 51 -5.64 2.93 18.05
CA ARG A 51 -4.73 1.87 17.59
C ARG A 51 -5.28 1.20 16.33
N LEU A 52 -4.39 0.72 15.49
CA LEU A 52 -4.80 -0.08 14.33
C LEU A 52 -5.53 -1.34 14.79
N ALA A 53 -6.78 -1.50 14.36
CA ALA A 53 -7.62 -2.64 14.66
C ALA A 53 -7.95 -3.50 13.43
N GLY A 54 -8.02 -2.88 12.25
CA GLY A 54 -8.39 -3.61 11.04
C GLY A 54 -8.13 -2.83 9.76
N ILE A 55 -8.40 -3.50 8.66
CA ILE A 55 -8.40 -2.92 7.31
C ILE A 55 -9.69 -3.33 6.58
N PHE A 56 -10.26 -2.39 5.84
CA PHE A 56 -11.42 -2.60 4.99
C PHE A 56 -11.11 -2.15 3.56
N THR A 57 -11.35 -3.01 2.60
CA THR A 57 -10.95 -2.82 1.20
C THR A 57 -12.14 -2.87 0.25
N GLU A 58 -11.97 -2.44 -1.00
CA GLU A 58 -12.97 -2.60 -2.06
C GLU A 58 -13.44 -4.05 -2.22
N ARG A 59 -12.55 -5.02 -2.00
CA ARG A 59 -12.93 -6.45 -2.00
C ARG A 59 -13.91 -6.77 -0.89
N ASP A 60 -13.72 -6.22 0.30
CA ASP A 60 -14.63 -6.42 1.44
C ASP A 60 -16.00 -5.79 1.17
N VAL A 61 -16.03 -4.63 0.47
CA VAL A 61 -17.28 -4.03 -0.03
C VAL A 61 -18.04 -5.01 -0.92
N LEU A 62 -17.36 -5.60 -1.90
CA LEU A 62 -17.97 -6.57 -2.83
C LEU A 62 -18.51 -7.80 -2.09
N LEU A 63 -17.78 -8.33 -1.13
CA LEU A 63 -18.14 -9.54 -0.40
C LEU A 63 -19.25 -9.30 0.65
N SER A 64 -19.31 -8.12 1.24
CA SER A 64 -20.19 -7.84 2.38
C SER A 64 -21.48 -7.12 2.00
N VAL A 65 -21.47 -6.29 0.95
CA VAL A 65 -22.55 -5.34 0.65
C VAL A 65 -23.40 -5.75 -0.55
N LEU A 66 -22.84 -6.50 -1.51
CA LEU A 66 -23.46 -6.75 -2.82
C LEU A 66 -24.87 -7.39 -2.71
N ASP A 67 -25.11 -8.18 -1.67
CA ASP A 67 -26.38 -8.90 -1.47
C ASP A 67 -27.12 -8.51 -0.19
N ASN A 68 -26.64 -7.50 0.56
CA ASN A 68 -27.22 -7.17 1.87
C ASN A 68 -27.07 -5.69 2.24
N ASP A 69 -28.01 -4.87 1.84
CA ASP A 69 -28.07 -3.43 2.17
C ASP A 69 -28.12 -3.15 3.68
N ALA A 70 -28.56 -4.11 4.50
CA ALA A 70 -28.58 -3.95 5.96
C ALA A 70 -27.18 -3.79 6.56
N VAL A 71 -26.14 -4.24 5.87
CA VAL A 71 -24.73 -4.08 6.26
C VAL A 71 -24.32 -2.60 6.29
N LEU A 72 -24.88 -1.77 5.43
CA LEU A 72 -24.53 -0.34 5.33
C LEU A 72 -24.75 0.44 6.63
N ALA A 73 -25.71 0.01 7.46
CA ALA A 73 -26.00 0.64 8.75
C ALA A 73 -25.15 0.09 9.91
N GLN A 74 -24.39 -0.98 9.69
CA GLN A 74 -23.60 -1.64 10.71
C GLN A 74 -22.23 -0.99 10.89
N PRO A 75 -21.59 -1.11 12.07
CA PRO A 75 -20.26 -0.60 12.30
C PRO A 75 -19.21 -1.39 11.49
N ILE A 76 -18.20 -0.67 10.97
CA ILE A 76 -17.15 -1.25 10.12
C ILE A 76 -16.35 -2.33 10.85
N SER A 77 -16.21 -2.24 12.16
CA SER A 77 -15.52 -3.23 13.00
C SER A 77 -16.05 -4.67 12.84
N ARG A 78 -17.29 -4.82 12.39
CA ARG A 78 -17.89 -6.15 12.11
C ARG A 78 -17.57 -6.72 10.73
N HIS A 79 -17.06 -5.88 9.83
CA HIS A 79 -16.88 -6.21 8.41
C HIS A 79 -15.45 -6.06 7.93
N MET A 80 -14.57 -5.45 8.73
CA MET A 80 -13.14 -5.31 8.44
C MET A 80 -12.40 -6.64 8.58
N ALA A 81 -11.25 -6.78 7.93
CA ALA A 81 -10.28 -7.79 8.26
C ALA A 81 -9.53 -7.34 9.54
N PRO A 82 -9.65 -8.07 10.66
CA PRO A 82 -9.02 -7.69 11.92
C PRO A 82 -7.51 -7.98 11.90
N ASP A 83 -6.78 -7.32 12.80
CA ASP A 83 -5.36 -7.55 13.06
C ASP A 83 -4.50 -7.64 11.79
N PRO A 84 -4.52 -6.63 10.90
CA PRO A 84 -3.76 -6.68 9.67
C PRO A 84 -2.27 -6.75 9.95
N VAL A 85 -1.55 -7.47 9.08
CA VAL A 85 -0.09 -7.46 9.10
C VAL A 85 0.41 -6.03 8.91
N CYS A 86 1.31 -5.58 9.76
CA CYS A 86 1.86 -4.23 9.75
C CYS A 86 3.39 -4.24 9.88
N VAL A 87 3.99 -3.09 9.60
CA VAL A 87 5.42 -2.85 9.71
C VAL A 87 5.70 -1.58 10.48
N ALA A 88 6.94 -1.43 10.97
CA ALA A 88 7.44 -0.18 11.54
C ALA A 88 8.00 0.74 10.46
N ALA A 89 8.03 2.05 10.72
CA ALA A 89 8.53 3.05 9.77
C ALA A 89 9.99 2.81 9.33
N ARG A 90 10.81 2.24 10.21
CA ARG A 90 12.23 1.92 9.96
C ARG A 90 12.47 0.50 9.44
N ASP A 91 11.41 -0.27 9.23
CA ASP A 91 11.57 -1.56 8.57
C ASP A 91 12.08 -1.37 7.13
N PRO A 92 12.91 -2.30 6.62
CA PRO A 92 13.37 -2.21 5.23
C PRO A 92 12.22 -2.48 4.25
N VAL A 93 12.20 -1.78 3.13
CA VAL A 93 11.21 -1.95 2.05
C VAL A 93 11.13 -3.42 1.60
N ARG A 94 12.25 -4.13 1.61
CA ARG A 94 12.29 -5.57 1.32
C ARG A 94 11.34 -6.39 2.19
N LYS A 95 11.19 -6.03 3.48
CA LYS A 95 10.25 -6.72 4.39
C LYS A 95 8.82 -6.58 3.89
N VAL A 96 8.44 -5.37 3.47
CA VAL A 96 7.09 -5.10 2.92
C VAL A 96 6.85 -5.90 1.64
N VAL A 97 7.82 -5.92 0.72
CA VAL A 97 7.73 -6.71 -0.53
C VAL A 97 7.51 -8.19 -0.24
N LEU A 98 8.23 -8.76 0.72
CA LEU A 98 8.09 -10.15 1.11
C LEU A 98 6.71 -10.44 1.71
N LEU A 99 6.21 -9.56 2.59
CA LEU A 99 4.88 -9.70 3.19
C LEU A 99 3.78 -9.63 2.14
N MET A 100 3.88 -8.70 1.19
CA MET A 100 2.93 -8.60 0.08
C MET A 100 2.94 -9.85 -0.81
N HIS A 101 4.13 -10.39 -1.10
CA HIS A 101 4.27 -11.58 -1.93
C HIS A 101 3.73 -12.83 -1.25
N GLN A 102 4.05 -13.03 0.02
CA GLN A 102 3.67 -14.24 0.78
C GLN A 102 2.17 -14.31 1.08
N ALA A 103 1.55 -13.18 1.41
CA ALA A 103 0.18 -13.13 1.87
C ALA A 103 -0.81 -12.57 0.83
N GLY A 104 -0.33 -12.10 -0.33
CA GLY A 104 -1.16 -11.50 -1.37
C GLY A 104 -1.76 -10.15 -0.98
N HIS A 105 -1.22 -9.50 0.04
CA HIS A 105 -1.68 -8.17 0.47
C HIS A 105 -1.22 -7.10 -0.51
N ARG A 106 -2.07 -6.12 -0.75
CA ARG A 106 -1.75 -4.94 -1.59
C ARG A 106 -1.46 -3.69 -0.77
N GLN A 107 -1.79 -3.71 0.51
CA GLN A 107 -1.60 -2.64 1.47
C GLN A 107 -1.00 -3.21 2.75
N ILE A 108 0.04 -2.58 3.27
CA ILE A 108 0.64 -2.92 4.56
C ILE A 108 0.66 -1.66 5.43
N PRO A 109 -0.12 -1.61 6.51
CA PRO A 109 -0.10 -0.50 7.44
C PRO A 109 1.25 -0.34 8.12
N ILE A 110 1.60 0.91 8.41
CA ILE A 110 2.77 1.28 9.22
C ILE A 110 2.25 1.72 10.57
N VAL A 111 2.78 1.15 11.63
CA VAL A 111 2.44 1.51 12.99
C VAL A 111 3.68 1.94 13.79
N ASP A 112 3.46 2.81 14.77
CA ASP A 112 4.45 3.18 15.76
C ASP A 112 4.53 2.17 16.91
N THR A 113 5.38 2.46 17.91
CA THR A 113 5.57 1.60 19.08
C THR A 113 4.32 1.53 19.99
N ALA A 114 3.40 2.49 19.89
CA ALA A 114 2.12 2.50 20.61
C ALA A 114 1.00 1.76 19.83
N GLY A 115 1.27 1.29 18.61
CA GLY A 115 0.30 0.67 17.73
C GLY A 115 -0.58 1.66 16.98
N GLN A 116 -0.22 2.95 16.99
CA GLN A 116 -0.93 3.98 16.25
C GLN A 116 -0.49 3.99 14.78
N ILE A 117 -1.41 4.34 13.89
CA ILE A 117 -1.15 4.37 12.45
C ILE A 117 -0.22 5.54 12.10
N ALA A 118 0.93 5.22 11.50
CA ALA A 118 1.90 6.19 10.98
C ALA A 118 1.81 6.35 9.46
N GLY A 119 1.15 5.44 8.76
CA GLY A 119 1.00 5.44 7.32
C GLY A 119 0.52 4.11 6.77
N CYS A 120 0.61 3.95 5.46
CA CYS A 120 0.35 2.67 4.79
C CYS A 120 1.16 2.59 3.49
N VAL A 121 1.82 1.47 3.26
CA VAL A 121 2.52 1.19 2.01
C VAL A 121 1.59 0.40 1.09
N ARG A 122 1.37 0.92 -0.13
CA ARG A 122 0.65 0.20 -1.19
C ARG A 122 1.66 -0.45 -2.13
N HIS A 123 1.27 -1.52 -2.79
CA HIS A 123 2.10 -2.13 -3.84
C HIS A 123 2.49 -1.10 -4.93
N LYS A 124 1.60 -0.14 -5.22
CA LYS A 124 1.86 0.96 -6.17
C LYS A 124 3.02 1.84 -5.73
N ASP A 125 3.13 2.16 -4.44
CA ASP A 125 4.21 3.00 -3.90
C ASP A 125 5.58 2.34 -4.09
N ILE A 126 5.64 1.01 -3.93
CA ILE A 126 6.85 0.23 -4.19
C ILE A 126 7.16 0.20 -5.69
N ALA A 127 6.16 0.02 -6.54
CA ALA A 127 6.34 0.02 -7.99
C ALA A 127 6.86 1.38 -8.48
N GLU A 128 6.31 2.49 -8.00
CA GLU A 128 6.76 3.85 -8.30
C GLU A 128 8.21 4.08 -7.85
N TYR A 129 8.54 3.66 -6.62
CA TYR A 129 9.91 3.73 -6.12
C TYR A 129 10.90 2.98 -7.04
N LEU A 130 10.56 1.74 -7.43
CA LEU A 130 11.40 0.93 -8.31
C LEU A 130 11.58 1.55 -9.69
N VAL A 131 10.51 2.06 -10.30
CA VAL A 131 10.56 2.74 -11.60
C VAL A 131 11.45 3.97 -11.53
N ASN A 132 11.26 4.83 -10.53
CA ASN A 132 12.06 6.04 -10.36
C ASN A 132 13.54 5.73 -10.10
N HIS A 133 13.81 4.72 -9.28
CA HIS A 133 15.18 4.30 -8.99
C HIS A 133 15.86 3.65 -10.20
N PHE A 134 15.12 2.85 -10.96
CA PHE A 134 15.62 2.23 -12.19
C PHE A 134 15.85 3.26 -13.29
N ALA A 135 14.93 4.21 -13.47
CA ALA A 135 15.10 5.30 -14.45
C ALA A 135 16.35 6.14 -14.15
N ALA A 136 16.59 6.49 -12.88
CA ALA A 136 17.80 7.22 -12.49
C ALA A 136 19.08 6.43 -12.79
N HIS A 137 19.07 5.10 -12.64
CA HIS A 137 20.21 4.24 -12.97
C HIS A 137 20.45 4.13 -14.47
N VAL A 138 19.39 4.00 -15.27
CA VAL A 138 19.49 3.89 -16.74
C VAL A 138 19.93 5.21 -17.35
N LEU A 139 19.41 6.33 -16.86
CA LEU A 139 19.75 7.67 -17.37
C LEU A 139 21.19 8.10 -17.00
N ASN A 140 21.74 7.56 -15.93
CA ASN A 140 23.11 7.85 -15.47
C ASN A 140 24.15 6.82 -15.92
N LEU A 141 23.79 5.82 -16.72
CA LEU A 141 24.76 4.93 -17.33
C LEU A 141 25.53 5.71 -18.39
N PRO A 142 26.89 5.65 -18.39
CA PRO A 142 27.67 6.19 -19.48
C PRO A 142 27.26 5.48 -20.79
N PRO A 143 27.23 6.19 -21.93
CA PRO A 143 26.90 5.56 -23.19
C PRO A 143 27.87 4.40 -23.42
N ASP A 144 27.34 3.22 -23.71
CA ASP A 144 28.12 2.06 -24.07
C ASP A 144 28.80 2.32 -25.40
N PRO A 145 30.14 2.41 -25.48
CA PRO A 145 30.85 2.69 -26.73
C PRO A 145 30.71 1.58 -27.76
N GLU A 146 30.21 0.40 -27.37
CA GLU A 146 29.96 -0.72 -28.28
C GLU A 146 28.50 -0.79 -28.78
N GLN A 147 27.64 0.11 -28.33
CA GLN A 147 26.25 0.17 -28.77
C GLN A 147 26.15 0.78 -30.18
N THR A 148 26.39 -0.01 -31.18
CA THR A 148 26.07 0.36 -32.54
C THR A 148 24.55 0.41 -32.70
N ALA A 149 24.01 1.60 -32.98
CA ALA A 149 22.62 1.75 -33.36
C ALA A 149 22.36 0.87 -34.59
N ARG A 150 21.60 -0.21 -34.40
CA ARG A 150 21.02 -0.91 -35.56
C ARG A 150 20.02 0.06 -36.17
N THR A 151 20.39 0.64 -37.31
CA THR A 151 19.43 1.35 -38.16
C THR A 151 18.27 0.40 -38.42
N PRO A 152 17.01 0.81 -38.19
CA PRO A 152 15.90 0.03 -38.69
C PRO A 152 15.97 0.07 -40.21
N GLU A 153 16.22 -1.05 -40.82
CA GLU A 153 15.94 -1.24 -42.22
C GLU A 153 14.41 -1.21 -42.36
N GLY A 154 13.90 -0.02 -42.59
CA GLY A 154 12.55 0.17 -43.06
C GLY A 154 12.55 0.01 -44.56
N GLY A 155 11.97 -1.05 -45.05
CA GLY A 155 11.47 -1.15 -46.41
C GLY A 155 10.02 -0.70 -46.44
#